data_f679c79237adc5eb818bce91e8af024d
#
_entry.id   f679c79237adc5eb818bce91e8af024d
#
_cell.length_a   1.000
_cell.length_b   1.000
_cell.length_c   1.000
_cell.angle_alpha   90.00
_cell.angle_beta   90.00
_cell.angle_gamma   90.00
#
_symmetry.space_group_name_H-M   'P 1'
#
loop_
_entity.id
_entity.type
_entity.pdbx_description
1 polymer ?
#
loop_
_entity_poly.entity_id
_entity_poly.type
_entity_poly.pdbx_seq_one_letter_code
_entity_poly.pdbx_strand_id
1 'polypeptide(L)'
;MYLNRKNFILSAISTTIGSAYARDWTGSEPTRYPDPDILVLDRSFGKYRLGNASIRRVYTNPDMLWAEGPAWNGVGKYLIWSDIPNDRQLRWIQDDGRVNDFRRPSGNSNGNTFDFQGRQLSCEHGNRRVVRYEHDGKLTILADGFDGKQFNAPNDVVVHPDGGIWFTDPGYGSLMNYEGNRADTGSVMPIQKEAIYRIDPKSRKVSKVTDDIFKPNGLCFSPDYSKLYVADTGASHYPDAPREIKVWNVTPKNTLTGGKTFASMKLESDGKVLEGGADGIRCDQDGNLWSSAGWAGHGFDGVHIFEPKEGKRIGQILLPEICSNLCFGGVKRNRLFMTASQSIYSLYVETQGAHHC
;
A
#
# COMPACT_ATOMS: atom_id res chain seq x y z
N MET A 1 -36.44 55.51 -9.05
CA MET A 1 -36.35 54.20 -9.66
C MET A 1 -35.10 53.50 -9.09
N TYR A 2 -35.27 52.69 -8.03
CA TYR A 2 -34.20 52.05 -7.29
C TYR A 2 -33.91 50.71 -7.96
N LEU A 3 -32.74 50.53 -8.54
CA LEU A 3 -32.26 49.24 -9.04
C LEU A 3 -31.68 48.39 -7.92
N ASN A 4 -32.27 47.24 -7.73
CA ASN A 4 -32.03 46.26 -6.70
C ASN A 4 -30.69 45.54 -6.89
N ARG A 5 -29.75 45.71 -5.93
CA ARG A 5 -28.44 45.08 -5.89
C ARG A 5 -28.46 43.69 -5.24
N LYS A 6 -29.26 42.76 -5.76
CA LYS A 6 -29.30 41.37 -5.22
C LYS A 6 -29.35 40.33 -6.32
N ASN A 7 -28.42 40.29 -7.24
CA ASN A 7 -28.24 39.13 -8.14
C ASN A 7 -26.87 39.20 -8.84
N PHE A 8 -25.80 39.10 -8.06
CA PHE A 8 -24.48 38.96 -8.67
C PHE A 8 -23.52 38.20 -7.72
N ILE A 9 -23.92 37.04 -7.22
CA ILE A 9 -23.00 36.03 -6.65
C ILE A 9 -23.65 34.66 -6.85
N LEU A 10 -23.58 34.14 -8.05
CA LEU A 10 -23.77 32.72 -8.33
C LEU A 10 -23.28 32.40 -9.75
N SER A 11 -21.98 32.47 -9.95
CA SER A 11 -21.37 31.86 -11.12
C SER A 11 -19.86 32.01 -11.04
N ALA A 12 -19.20 31.10 -10.33
CA ALA A 12 -17.77 30.77 -10.51
C ALA A 12 -17.36 29.69 -9.50
N ILE A 13 -18.05 28.57 -9.47
CA ILE A 13 -17.48 27.30 -9.01
C ILE A 13 -17.79 26.31 -10.14
N SER A 14 -17.04 26.47 -11.19
CA SER A 14 -17.01 25.52 -12.30
C SER A 14 -15.54 25.32 -12.64
N THR A 15 -15.14 24.06 -12.60
CA THR A 15 -14.00 23.50 -13.30
C THR A 15 -12.61 23.79 -12.77
N THR A 16 -12.12 22.90 -11.92
CA THR A 16 -10.73 22.44 -12.01
C THR A 16 -10.63 20.97 -11.63
N ILE A 17 -11.38 20.14 -12.34
CA ILE A 17 -11.12 18.69 -12.41
C ILE A 17 -10.37 18.52 -13.72
N GLY A 18 -9.06 18.58 -13.71
CA GLY A 18 -8.33 18.44 -14.95
C GLY A 18 -6.82 18.58 -14.87
N SER A 19 -6.20 18.43 -13.71
CA SER A 19 -4.76 18.74 -13.65
C SER A 19 -3.80 17.55 -13.49
N ALA A 20 -4.23 16.40 -12.97
CA ALA A 20 -3.30 15.30 -12.75
C ALA A 20 -2.63 14.78 -14.05
N TYR A 21 -3.33 14.85 -15.18
CA TYR A 21 -2.75 14.51 -16.50
C TYR A 21 -1.98 15.64 -17.17
N ALA A 22 -2.19 16.89 -16.74
CA ALA A 22 -1.53 18.07 -17.30
C ALA A 22 -0.30 18.51 -16.50
N ARG A 23 -0.01 17.83 -15.36
CA ARG A 23 1.11 18.20 -14.51
C ARG A 23 2.44 17.86 -15.18
N ASP A 24 3.33 18.83 -15.21
CA ASP A 24 4.72 18.60 -15.62
C ASP A 24 5.48 17.87 -14.50
N TRP A 25 5.79 16.60 -14.76
CA TRP A 25 6.59 15.76 -13.87
C TRP A 25 8.10 15.85 -14.15
N THR A 26 8.53 16.61 -15.16
CA THR A 26 9.95 16.80 -15.47
C THR A 26 10.60 17.86 -14.59
N GLY A 27 9.78 18.73 -13.99
CA GLY A 27 10.23 19.85 -13.16
C GLY A 27 10.64 21.08 -13.97
N SER A 28 10.31 21.15 -15.25
CA SER A 28 10.56 22.33 -16.08
C SER A 28 9.65 23.50 -15.70
N GLU A 29 8.45 23.20 -15.17
CA GLU A 29 7.50 24.20 -14.71
C GLU A 29 7.49 24.32 -13.17
N PRO A 30 7.30 25.52 -12.61
CA PRO A 30 7.22 25.73 -11.17
C PRO A 30 6.05 24.97 -10.54
N THR A 31 6.28 24.37 -9.39
CA THR A 31 5.21 23.72 -8.63
C THR A 31 4.26 24.76 -8.03
N ARG A 32 2.96 24.59 -8.27
CA ARG A 32 1.92 25.40 -7.66
C ARG A 32 1.63 24.91 -6.22
N TYR A 33 1.54 25.85 -5.29
CA TYR A 33 1.18 25.60 -3.90
C TYR A 33 -0.15 26.26 -3.51
N PRO A 34 -0.97 25.65 -2.62
CA PRO A 34 -0.83 24.26 -2.21
C PRO A 34 -1.04 23.32 -3.40
N ASP A 35 -0.44 22.13 -3.33
CA ASP A 35 -0.51 21.16 -4.43
C ASP A 35 -1.98 20.80 -4.72
N PRO A 36 -2.49 21.02 -5.96
CA PRO A 36 -3.90 20.79 -6.28
C PRO A 36 -4.32 19.32 -6.27
N ASP A 37 -3.36 18.40 -6.40
CA ASP A 37 -3.61 16.97 -6.39
C ASP A 37 -3.68 16.38 -4.97
N ILE A 38 -3.58 17.23 -3.92
CA ILE A 38 -3.77 16.87 -2.53
C ILE A 38 -5.12 17.41 -2.07
N LEU A 39 -6.15 16.55 -2.07
CA LEU A 39 -7.52 16.92 -1.79
C LEU A 39 -7.83 16.81 -0.29
N VAL A 40 -8.33 17.89 0.29
CA VAL A 40 -8.86 17.93 1.66
C VAL A 40 -10.37 17.72 1.57
N LEU A 41 -10.83 16.48 1.82
CA LEU A 41 -12.25 16.12 1.75
C LEU A 41 -12.98 16.43 3.07
N ASP A 42 -12.24 16.38 4.18
CA ASP A 42 -12.69 16.80 5.50
C ASP A 42 -11.63 17.70 6.13
N ARG A 43 -12.04 18.74 6.84
CA ARG A 43 -11.13 19.71 7.48
C ARG A 43 -10.12 19.05 8.43
N SER A 44 -10.44 17.89 9.01
CA SER A 44 -9.54 17.11 9.87
C SER A 44 -8.27 16.67 9.16
N PHE A 45 -8.33 16.45 7.84
CA PHE A 45 -7.15 16.13 7.03
C PHE A 45 -6.23 17.35 6.84
N GLY A 46 -6.76 18.58 6.94
CA GLY A 46 -5.99 19.81 6.70
C GLY A 46 -4.72 19.93 7.52
N LYS A 47 -4.69 19.37 8.75
CA LYS A 47 -3.50 19.37 9.62
C LYS A 47 -2.35 18.49 9.11
N TYR A 48 -2.62 17.52 8.24
CA TYR A 48 -1.62 16.60 7.68
C TYR A 48 -1.01 17.12 6.37
N ARG A 49 -1.69 18.05 5.70
CA ARG A 49 -1.22 18.65 4.45
C ARG A 49 -0.30 19.83 4.72
N LEU A 50 0.96 19.73 4.32
CA LEU A 50 1.88 20.85 4.33
C LEU A 50 1.58 21.76 3.14
N GLY A 51 1.38 23.06 3.41
CA GLY A 51 0.98 24.05 2.39
C GLY A 51 2.02 24.29 1.30
N ASN A 52 3.29 24.00 1.58
CA ASN A 52 4.45 24.18 0.70
C ASN A 52 5.13 22.85 0.33
N ALA A 53 4.47 21.72 0.54
CA ALA A 53 4.92 20.42 0.04
C ALA A 53 4.12 20.02 -1.19
N SER A 54 4.79 19.40 -2.15
CA SER A 54 4.18 18.87 -3.36
C SER A 54 4.53 17.40 -3.56
N ILE A 55 3.67 16.70 -4.29
CA ILE A 55 3.95 15.36 -4.78
C ILE A 55 5.14 15.45 -5.73
N ARG A 56 6.15 14.62 -5.52
CA ARG A 56 7.33 14.54 -6.38
C ARG A 56 7.47 13.15 -6.93
N ARG A 57 7.67 13.01 -8.23
CA ARG A 57 8.11 11.77 -8.85
C ARG A 57 9.61 11.66 -8.67
N VAL A 58 10.05 10.74 -7.77
CA VAL A 58 11.48 10.60 -7.43
C VAL A 58 12.20 9.62 -8.33
N TYR A 59 11.45 8.74 -9.00
CA TYR A 59 11.97 7.80 -9.99
C TYR A 59 10.87 7.40 -10.97
N THR A 60 11.23 7.20 -12.21
CA THR A 60 10.40 6.58 -13.25
C THR A 60 11.30 5.85 -14.24
N ASN A 61 10.86 4.70 -14.69
CA ASN A 61 11.56 3.93 -15.69
C ASN A 61 10.53 3.15 -16.52
N PRO A 62 10.49 3.34 -17.86
CA PRO A 62 9.56 2.61 -18.74
C PRO A 62 9.79 1.10 -18.74
N ASP A 63 10.99 0.62 -18.36
CA ASP A 63 11.30 -0.81 -18.23
C ASP A 63 10.82 -1.39 -16.89
N MET A 64 10.38 -0.58 -15.94
CA MET A 64 9.75 -1.05 -14.70
C MET A 64 8.32 -1.45 -15.01
N LEU A 65 7.96 -2.71 -14.74
CA LEU A 65 6.67 -3.27 -15.14
C LEU A 65 5.59 -3.11 -14.08
N TRP A 66 5.94 -3.37 -12.81
CA TRP A 66 5.02 -3.19 -11.69
C TRP A 66 5.77 -2.96 -10.38
N ALA A 67 5.80 -1.69 -9.94
CA ALA A 67 6.47 -1.30 -8.70
C ALA A 67 5.57 -1.63 -7.50
N GLU A 68 6.12 -2.35 -6.50
CA GLU A 68 5.40 -2.84 -5.33
C GLU A 68 6.28 -2.89 -4.07
N GLY A 69 5.63 -3.13 -2.92
CA GLY A 69 6.26 -3.46 -1.65
C GLY A 69 7.33 -2.48 -1.18
N PRO A 70 7.05 -1.16 -1.12
CA PRO A 70 8.03 -0.19 -0.68
C PRO A 70 8.32 -0.35 0.80
N ALA A 71 9.61 -0.35 1.18
CA ALA A 71 10.03 -0.35 2.56
C ALA A 71 11.22 0.59 2.79
N TRP A 72 11.16 1.35 3.89
CA TRP A 72 12.19 2.31 4.25
C TRP A 72 13.17 1.75 5.27
N ASN A 73 14.46 1.76 4.94
CA ASN A 73 15.53 1.48 5.89
C ASN A 73 16.04 2.78 6.53
N GLY A 74 15.69 2.99 7.79
CA GLY A 74 16.05 4.23 8.50
C GLY A 74 17.55 4.36 8.82
N VAL A 75 18.27 3.25 8.99
CA VAL A 75 19.70 3.23 9.28
C VAL A 75 20.49 3.53 8.00
N GLY A 76 20.18 2.83 6.94
CA GLY A 76 20.84 3.01 5.65
C GLY A 76 20.31 4.19 4.83
N LYS A 77 19.23 4.85 5.27
CA LYS A 77 18.57 5.97 4.61
C LYS A 77 18.25 5.68 3.14
N TYR A 78 17.62 4.53 2.90
CA TYR A 78 17.22 4.14 1.56
C TYR A 78 15.81 3.54 1.53
N LEU A 79 15.17 3.70 0.39
CA LEU A 79 13.92 3.02 0.04
C LEU A 79 14.24 1.80 -0.82
N ILE A 80 13.64 0.67 -0.50
CA ILE A 80 13.60 -0.48 -1.43
C ILE A 80 12.18 -0.66 -1.95
N TRP A 81 12.04 -1.26 -3.12
CA TRP A 81 10.77 -1.74 -3.67
C TRP A 81 11.01 -2.88 -4.62
N SER A 82 9.96 -3.63 -4.92
CA SER A 82 9.95 -4.72 -5.87
C SER A 82 9.49 -4.24 -7.24
N ASP A 83 10.08 -4.75 -8.30
CA ASP A 83 9.56 -4.74 -9.66
C ASP A 83 9.27 -6.19 -10.00
N ILE A 84 8.03 -6.62 -9.67
CA ILE A 84 7.68 -8.03 -9.53
C ILE A 84 7.91 -8.81 -10.83
N PRO A 85 7.37 -8.37 -12.01
CA PRO A 85 7.52 -9.17 -13.24
C PRO A 85 8.97 -9.23 -13.73
N ASN A 86 9.78 -8.24 -13.42
CA ASN A 86 11.21 -8.21 -13.76
C ASN A 86 12.10 -9.01 -12.80
N ASP A 87 11.49 -9.65 -11.80
CA ASP A 87 12.19 -10.46 -10.78
C ASP A 87 13.37 -9.72 -10.14
N ARG A 88 13.11 -8.45 -9.72
CA ARG A 88 14.14 -7.62 -9.08
C ARG A 88 13.59 -6.76 -7.97
N GLN A 89 14.45 -6.42 -7.02
CA GLN A 89 14.26 -5.32 -6.06
C GLN A 89 15.20 -4.18 -6.44
N LEU A 90 14.65 -2.96 -6.40
CA LEU A 90 15.40 -1.73 -6.59
C LEU A 90 15.59 -1.01 -5.25
N ARG A 91 16.60 -0.14 -5.21
CA ARG A 91 16.90 0.71 -4.07
C ARG A 91 17.18 2.14 -4.50
N TRP A 92 16.46 3.09 -3.90
CA TRP A 92 16.75 4.52 -4.00
C TRP A 92 17.50 4.98 -2.75
N ILE A 93 18.64 5.65 -2.91
CA ILE A 93 19.49 6.16 -1.84
C ILE A 93 19.16 7.63 -1.61
N GLN A 94 18.80 7.99 -0.37
CA GLN A 94 18.34 9.35 -0.06
C GLN A 94 19.45 10.40 -0.24
N ASP A 95 20.69 10.08 0.07
CA ASP A 95 21.78 11.06 0.14
C ASP A 95 22.19 11.58 -1.25
N ASP A 96 22.02 10.77 -2.31
CA ASP A 96 22.43 11.14 -3.68
C ASP A 96 21.34 10.93 -4.74
N GLY A 97 20.19 10.38 -4.36
CA GLY A 97 19.06 10.15 -5.25
C GLY A 97 19.25 9.02 -6.27
N ARG A 98 20.36 8.27 -6.21
CA ARG A 98 20.61 7.18 -7.13
C ARG A 98 19.70 6.00 -6.90
N VAL A 99 19.32 5.35 -8.01
CA VAL A 99 18.60 4.07 -8.01
C VAL A 99 19.50 3.00 -8.58
N ASN A 100 19.49 1.82 -7.96
CA ASN A 100 20.20 0.65 -8.44
C ASN A 100 19.42 -0.63 -8.17
N ASP A 101 19.77 -1.70 -8.86
CA ASP A 101 19.31 -3.05 -8.50
C ASP A 101 19.86 -3.39 -7.12
N PHE A 102 18.94 -3.74 -6.21
CA PHE A 102 19.29 -4.17 -4.87
C PHE A 102 19.42 -5.67 -4.76
N ARG A 103 18.52 -6.40 -5.47
CA ARG A 103 18.56 -7.86 -5.63
C ARG A 103 18.06 -8.27 -7.01
N ARG A 104 18.71 -9.23 -7.62
CA ARG A 104 18.30 -9.86 -8.87
C ARG A 104 19.00 -11.22 -9.01
N PRO A 105 18.27 -12.37 -9.05
CA PRO A 105 16.81 -12.48 -8.93
C PRO A 105 16.31 -12.15 -7.51
N SER A 106 15.03 -11.78 -7.40
CA SER A 106 14.34 -11.48 -6.13
C SER A 106 13.33 -12.55 -5.73
N GLY A 107 13.12 -13.56 -6.58
CA GLY A 107 12.07 -14.57 -6.44
C GLY A 107 10.69 -14.01 -6.76
N ASN A 108 10.58 -13.03 -7.69
CA ASN A 108 9.39 -12.24 -7.94
C ASN A 108 8.82 -11.68 -6.63
N SER A 109 9.69 -11.02 -5.84
CA SER A 109 9.27 -10.46 -4.55
C SER A 109 8.17 -9.42 -4.75
N ASN A 110 7.23 -9.35 -3.79
CA ASN A 110 6.19 -8.35 -3.71
C ASN A 110 6.40 -7.49 -2.46
N GLY A 111 5.65 -7.69 -1.38
CA GLY A 111 5.73 -6.93 -0.15
C GLY A 111 7.05 -7.08 0.58
N ASN A 112 7.56 -5.97 1.10
CA ASN A 112 8.76 -5.92 1.92
C ASN A 112 8.51 -5.15 3.20
N THR A 113 9.26 -5.49 4.25
CA THR A 113 9.32 -4.73 5.49
C THR A 113 10.67 -4.96 6.18
N PHE A 114 10.93 -4.24 7.26
CA PHE A 114 12.08 -4.51 8.14
C PHE A 114 11.58 -4.94 9.52
N ASP A 115 12.23 -5.95 10.11
CA ASP A 115 11.94 -6.31 11.49
C ASP A 115 12.59 -5.35 12.49
N PHE A 116 12.29 -5.52 13.77
CA PHE A 116 12.82 -4.65 14.83
C PHE A 116 14.34 -4.73 15.01
N GLN A 117 15.00 -5.69 14.37
CA GLN A 117 16.46 -5.79 14.28
C GLN A 117 17.01 -5.17 12.99
N GLY A 118 16.16 -4.61 12.14
CA GLY A 118 16.55 -4.00 10.86
C GLY A 118 16.83 -5.01 9.74
N ARG A 119 16.42 -6.27 9.89
CA ARG A 119 16.55 -7.29 8.85
C ARG A 119 15.37 -7.21 7.89
N GLN A 120 15.64 -7.29 6.61
CA GLN A 120 14.60 -7.25 5.60
C GLN A 120 13.80 -8.55 5.58
N LEU A 121 12.46 -8.44 5.57
CA LEU A 121 11.53 -9.51 5.21
C LEU A 121 10.98 -9.25 3.82
N SER A 122 10.69 -10.32 3.08
CA SER A 122 10.14 -10.25 1.74
C SER A 122 9.17 -11.39 1.49
N CYS A 123 8.07 -11.09 0.83
CA CYS A 123 7.16 -12.08 0.26
C CYS A 123 7.60 -12.38 -1.17
N GLU A 124 7.87 -13.64 -1.49
CA GLU A 124 8.31 -14.09 -2.80
C GLU A 124 7.17 -14.84 -3.50
N HIS A 125 6.65 -14.28 -4.60
CA HIS A 125 5.61 -14.92 -5.42
C HIS A 125 6.14 -16.15 -6.16
N GLY A 126 7.30 -16.02 -6.83
CA GLY A 126 7.86 -17.08 -7.64
C GLY A 126 8.25 -18.32 -6.84
N ASN A 127 8.69 -18.14 -5.60
CA ASN A 127 9.07 -19.22 -4.70
C ASN A 127 7.97 -19.57 -3.68
N ARG A 128 6.84 -18.86 -3.68
CA ARG A 128 5.68 -19.09 -2.78
C ARG A 128 6.05 -19.13 -1.31
N ARG A 129 6.87 -18.16 -0.84
CA ARG A 129 7.43 -18.20 0.51
C ARG A 129 7.60 -16.80 1.10
N VAL A 130 7.77 -16.74 2.42
CA VAL A 130 8.20 -15.56 3.15
C VAL A 130 9.63 -15.79 3.61
N VAL A 131 10.50 -14.82 3.33
CA VAL A 131 11.94 -14.90 3.64
C VAL A 131 12.42 -13.75 4.49
N ARG A 132 13.55 -13.94 5.13
CA ARG A 132 14.30 -12.88 5.82
C ARG A 132 15.75 -12.88 5.37
N TYR A 133 16.25 -11.70 5.06
CA TYR A 133 17.65 -11.49 4.78
C TYR A 133 18.38 -11.09 6.05
N GLU A 134 19.32 -11.94 6.48
CA GLU A 134 20.10 -11.72 7.68
C GLU A 134 21.21 -10.67 7.44
N HIS A 135 21.78 -10.11 8.51
CA HIS A 135 22.82 -9.09 8.41
C HIS A 135 24.12 -9.59 7.74
N ASP A 136 24.36 -10.90 7.78
CA ASP A 136 25.50 -11.54 7.09
C ASP A 136 25.22 -11.84 5.60
N GLY A 137 24.07 -11.41 5.09
CA GLY A 137 23.62 -11.62 3.72
C GLY A 137 22.95 -12.95 3.45
N LYS A 138 22.87 -13.87 4.42
CA LYS A 138 22.16 -15.13 4.27
C LYS A 138 20.66 -14.92 4.14
N LEU A 139 20.02 -15.77 3.34
CA LEU A 139 18.58 -15.86 3.24
C LEU A 139 18.06 -16.96 4.18
N THR A 140 17.12 -16.60 5.04
CA THR A 140 16.38 -17.53 5.91
C THR A 140 14.96 -17.68 5.37
N ILE A 141 14.55 -18.89 4.99
CA ILE A 141 13.15 -19.19 4.69
C ILE A 141 12.41 -19.24 6.03
N LEU A 142 11.38 -18.39 6.16
CA LEU A 142 10.57 -18.30 7.38
C LEU A 142 9.34 -19.19 7.28
N ALA A 143 8.72 -19.25 6.10
CA ALA A 143 7.58 -20.11 5.80
C ALA A 143 7.46 -20.30 4.29
N ASP A 144 7.13 -21.51 3.85
CA ASP A 144 6.93 -21.91 2.45
C ASP A 144 5.65 -22.73 2.21
N GLY A 145 4.84 -22.88 3.27
CA GLY A 145 3.57 -23.59 3.18
C GLY A 145 2.82 -23.66 4.50
N PHE A 146 1.59 -24.16 4.41
CA PHE A 146 0.71 -24.39 5.55
C PHE A 146 -0.09 -25.67 5.34
N ASP A 147 -0.20 -26.51 6.38
CA ASP A 147 -0.96 -27.76 6.40
C ASP A 147 -0.62 -28.71 5.23
N GLY A 148 0.69 -28.87 4.97
CA GLY A 148 1.21 -29.74 3.92
C GLY A 148 1.04 -29.24 2.48
N LYS A 149 0.55 -28.02 2.29
CA LYS A 149 0.41 -27.37 0.98
C LYS A 149 1.31 -26.16 0.88
N GLN A 150 1.80 -25.85 -0.34
CA GLN A 150 2.46 -24.58 -0.63
C GLN A 150 1.49 -23.41 -0.43
N PHE A 151 2.03 -22.24 -0.14
CA PHE A 151 1.26 -20.99 -0.24
C PHE A 151 0.84 -20.72 -1.68
N ASN A 152 -0.19 -19.89 -1.84
CA ASN A 152 -0.60 -19.43 -3.17
C ASN A 152 0.48 -18.53 -3.79
N ALA A 153 0.70 -17.38 -3.21
CA ALA A 153 1.80 -16.45 -3.47
C ALA A 153 1.74 -15.35 -2.39
N PRO A 154 2.51 -15.44 -1.30
CA PRO A 154 2.53 -14.43 -0.24
C PRO A 154 2.75 -13.03 -0.79
N ASN A 155 1.93 -12.06 -0.32
CA ASN A 155 1.84 -10.74 -0.95
C ASN A 155 2.44 -9.63 -0.08
N ASP A 156 1.84 -9.25 1.05
CA ASP A 156 2.36 -8.21 1.93
C ASP A 156 2.65 -8.75 3.33
N VAL A 157 3.52 -8.05 4.09
CA VAL A 157 4.07 -8.56 5.34
C VAL A 157 4.30 -7.44 6.34
N VAL A 158 3.93 -7.69 7.61
CA VAL A 158 4.16 -6.78 8.74
C VAL A 158 4.68 -7.54 9.95
N VAL A 159 5.34 -6.82 10.87
CA VAL A 159 5.91 -7.40 12.10
C VAL A 159 5.18 -6.85 13.31
N HIS A 160 4.73 -7.75 14.19
CA HIS A 160 4.12 -7.39 15.46
C HIS A 160 5.21 -7.24 16.55
N PRO A 161 5.02 -6.43 17.63
CA PRO A 161 6.03 -6.20 18.68
C PRO A 161 6.54 -7.44 19.38
N ASP A 162 5.77 -8.53 19.42
CA ASP A 162 6.20 -9.82 19.95
C ASP A 162 7.22 -10.55 19.04
N GLY A 163 7.53 -9.96 17.88
CA GLY A 163 8.38 -10.54 16.85
C GLY A 163 7.63 -11.46 15.87
N GLY A 164 6.32 -11.65 16.05
CA GLY A 164 5.48 -12.42 15.12
C GLY A 164 5.35 -11.73 13.77
N ILE A 165 5.45 -12.51 12.70
CA ILE A 165 5.40 -12.03 11.33
C ILE A 165 4.03 -12.38 10.75
N TRP A 166 3.29 -11.38 10.30
CA TRP A 166 1.98 -11.54 9.72
C TRP A 166 2.03 -11.23 8.24
N PHE A 167 1.40 -12.05 7.42
CA PHE A 167 1.42 -11.89 5.97
C PHE A 167 0.12 -12.37 5.34
N THR A 168 -0.12 -11.88 4.13
CA THR A 168 -1.29 -12.20 3.30
C THR A 168 -0.90 -13.14 2.17
N ASP A 169 -1.83 -14.00 1.74
CA ASP A 169 -1.61 -14.99 0.68
C ASP A 169 -2.77 -15.02 -0.33
N PRO A 170 -2.97 -13.94 -1.13
CA PRO A 170 -4.07 -13.84 -2.10
C PRO A 170 -3.86 -14.62 -3.39
N GLY A 171 -2.61 -15.00 -3.69
CA GLY A 171 -2.27 -15.86 -4.80
C GLY A 171 -2.12 -15.20 -6.16
N TYR A 172 -1.98 -13.88 -6.27
CA TYR A 172 -1.80 -13.22 -7.57
C TYR A 172 -0.63 -13.78 -8.38
N GLY A 173 0.52 -13.97 -7.75
CA GLY A 173 1.71 -14.53 -8.39
C GLY A 173 1.61 -16.01 -8.76
N SER A 174 0.50 -16.70 -8.42
CA SER A 174 0.28 -18.11 -8.76
C SER A 174 -0.74 -18.33 -9.87
N LEU A 175 -1.41 -17.27 -10.32
CA LEU A 175 -2.47 -17.39 -11.32
C LEU A 175 -1.92 -17.39 -12.76
N MET A 176 -0.80 -16.72 -13.00
CA MET A 176 -0.17 -16.56 -14.32
C MET A 176 1.36 -16.55 -14.22
N ASN A 177 2.04 -16.69 -15.34
CA ASN A 177 3.51 -16.58 -15.45
C ASN A 177 3.92 -15.12 -15.74
N TYR A 178 3.53 -14.18 -14.88
CA TYR A 178 3.89 -12.78 -15.03
C TYR A 178 4.50 -12.21 -13.75
N GLU A 179 3.80 -12.35 -12.61
CA GLU A 179 4.29 -11.92 -11.30
C GLU A 179 4.89 -13.09 -10.48
N GLY A 180 5.01 -14.25 -11.08
CA GLY A 180 5.49 -15.47 -10.45
C GLY A 180 5.28 -16.66 -11.38
N ASN A 181 5.04 -17.84 -10.79
CA ASN A 181 4.90 -19.10 -11.54
C ASN A 181 3.45 -19.61 -11.41
N ARG A 182 2.79 -19.84 -12.54
CA ARG A 182 1.46 -20.42 -12.58
C ARG A 182 1.40 -21.74 -11.80
N ALA A 183 0.37 -21.87 -10.97
CA ALA A 183 0.13 -23.12 -10.22
C ALA A 183 -0.54 -24.19 -11.09
N ASP A 184 -0.34 -25.47 -10.73
CA ASP A 184 -0.96 -26.60 -11.41
C ASP A 184 -2.50 -26.59 -11.28
N THR A 185 -3.03 -25.89 -10.28
CA THR A 185 -4.48 -25.69 -10.08
C THR A 185 -5.15 -24.85 -11.17
N GLY A 186 -4.36 -24.12 -11.99
CA GLY A 186 -4.84 -23.28 -13.09
C GLY A 186 -4.73 -21.79 -12.85
N SER A 187 -5.22 -20.99 -13.81
CA SER A 187 -5.04 -19.52 -13.80
C SER A 187 -6.05 -18.76 -12.93
N VAL A 188 -7.08 -19.41 -12.39
CA VAL A 188 -8.12 -18.77 -11.55
C VAL A 188 -8.34 -19.49 -10.23
N MET A 189 -7.71 -20.64 -10.05
CA MET A 189 -7.87 -21.48 -8.87
C MET A 189 -6.66 -21.35 -7.95
N PRO A 190 -6.83 -20.95 -6.69
CA PRO A 190 -5.74 -20.95 -5.72
C PRO A 190 -5.33 -22.39 -5.35
N ILE A 191 -4.09 -22.58 -4.87
CA ILE A 191 -3.59 -23.86 -4.34
C ILE A 191 -4.35 -24.22 -3.06
N GLN A 192 -4.64 -23.20 -2.25
CA GLN A 192 -5.48 -23.30 -1.05
C GLN A 192 -6.29 -22.01 -0.89
N LYS A 193 -7.28 -22.03 0.01
CA LYS A 193 -8.09 -20.83 0.26
C LYS A 193 -7.20 -19.69 0.70
N GLU A 194 -7.41 -18.53 0.10
CA GLU A 194 -6.70 -17.30 0.43
C GLU A 194 -6.91 -16.94 1.90
N ALA A 195 -5.84 -16.52 2.56
CA ALA A 195 -5.88 -16.30 4.00
C ALA A 195 -4.79 -15.34 4.48
N ILE A 196 -4.92 -14.97 5.74
CA ILE A 196 -3.92 -14.25 6.52
C ILE A 196 -3.24 -15.25 7.45
N TYR A 197 -1.92 -15.22 7.47
CA TYR A 197 -1.11 -16.13 8.27
C TYR A 197 -0.22 -15.36 9.27
N ARG A 198 0.19 -16.08 10.33
CA ARG A 198 1.17 -15.59 11.29
C ARG A 198 2.24 -16.65 11.50
N ILE A 199 3.51 -16.22 11.49
CA ILE A 199 4.67 -17.03 11.86
C ILE A 199 5.03 -16.69 13.31
N ASP A 200 5.05 -17.68 14.17
CA ASP A 200 5.48 -17.49 15.54
C ASP A 200 6.99 -17.24 15.63
N PRO A 201 7.46 -16.23 16.36
CA PRO A 201 8.87 -15.82 16.33
C PRO A 201 9.80 -16.84 17.00
N LYS A 202 9.29 -17.65 17.92
CA LYS A 202 10.08 -18.63 18.69
C LYS A 202 10.03 -20.03 18.06
N SER A 203 8.82 -20.56 17.87
CA SER A 203 8.62 -21.91 17.35
C SER A 203 8.71 -21.99 15.82
N ARG A 204 8.61 -20.84 15.13
CA ARG A 204 8.46 -20.73 13.67
C ARG A 204 7.22 -21.43 13.10
N LYS A 205 6.30 -21.82 13.97
CA LYS A 205 5.04 -22.41 13.54
C LYS A 205 4.22 -21.39 12.77
N VAL A 206 3.74 -21.79 11.60
CA VAL A 206 2.76 -21.03 10.83
C VAL A 206 1.37 -21.35 11.34
N SER A 207 0.55 -20.35 11.51
CA SER A 207 -0.87 -20.49 11.82
C SER A 207 -1.70 -19.62 10.87
N LYS A 208 -2.80 -20.17 10.38
CA LYS A 208 -3.82 -19.41 9.68
C LYS A 208 -4.58 -18.57 10.71
N VAL A 209 -4.59 -17.25 10.53
CA VAL A 209 -5.22 -16.34 11.47
C VAL A 209 -6.68 -16.12 11.13
N THR A 210 -6.97 -15.95 9.83
CA THR A 210 -8.33 -15.89 9.29
C THR A 210 -8.32 -16.15 7.78
N ASP A 211 -9.42 -16.69 7.29
CA ASP A 211 -9.76 -16.79 5.87
C ASP A 211 -11.17 -16.22 5.59
N ASP A 212 -11.66 -15.37 6.52
CA ASP A 212 -12.89 -14.59 6.36
C ASP A 212 -12.62 -13.32 5.55
N ILE A 213 -12.07 -13.49 4.37
CA ILE A 213 -11.71 -12.44 3.40
C ILE A 213 -11.58 -13.11 2.03
N PHE A 214 -11.93 -12.40 0.96
CA PHE A 214 -11.85 -12.99 -0.39
C PHE A 214 -10.40 -13.05 -0.89
N LYS A 215 -9.74 -11.88 -1.01
CA LYS A 215 -8.37 -11.79 -1.50
C LYS A 215 -7.57 -10.79 -0.66
N PRO A 216 -6.97 -11.26 0.48
CA PRO A 216 -6.23 -10.36 1.36
C PRO A 216 -4.98 -9.83 0.68
N ASN A 217 -4.83 -8.51 0.59
CA ASN A 217 -3.70 -7.85 -0.04
C ASN A 217 -2.89 -7.09 1.02
N GLY A 218 -2.77 -5.77 0.94
CA GLY A 218 -2.05 -4.97 1.91
C GLY A 218 -2.61 -5.11 3.33
N LEU A 219 -1.72 -5.14 4.33
CA LEU A 219 -2.11 -5.23 5.73
C LEU A 219 -1.30 -4.26 6.60
N CYS A 220 -1.92 -3.75 7.66
CA CYS A 220 -1.20 -3.01 8.70
C CYS A 220 -1.92 -3.07 10.06
N PHE A 221 -1.16 -2.90 11.13
CA PHE A 221 -1.72 -2.74 12.47
C PHE A 221 -2.10 -1.29 12.76
N SER A 222 -3.05 -1.08 13.70
CA SER A 222 -3.24 0.20 14.36
C SER A 222 -2.00 0.59 15.17
N PRO A 223 -1.81 1.88 15.54
CA PRO A 223 -0.61 2.32 16.28
C PRO A 223 -0.34 1.55 17.57
N ASP A 224 -1.40 1.12 18.25
CA ASP A 224 -1.35 0.34 19.50
C ASP A 224 -1.37 -1.18 19.29
N TYR A 225 -1.33 -1.65 18.03
CA TYR A 225 -1.43 -3.06 17.63
C TYR A 225 -2.71 -3.78 18.06
N SER A 226 -3.71 -3.06 18.53
CA SER A 226 -5.00 -3.64 18.95
C SER A 226 -5.89 -4.04 17.79
N LYS A 227 -5.63 -3.55 16.57
CA LYS A 227 -6.39 -3.84 15.36
C LYS A 227 -5.47 -4.23 14.22
N LEU A 228 -5.98 -5.09 13.34
CA LEU A 228 -5.39 -5.39 12.02
C LEU A 228 -6.35 -4.93 10.94
N TYR A 229 -5.86 -4.10 10.03
CA TYR A 229 -6.54 -3.69 8.81
C TYR A 229 -6.00 -4.50 7.63
N VAL A 230 -6.89 -4.90 6.72
CA VAL A 230 -6.49 -5.65 5.50
C VAL A 230 -7.33 -5.19 4.32
N ALA A 231 -6.69 -4.88 3.21
CA ALA A 231 -7.35 -4.59 1.94
C ALA A 231 -7.91 -5.89 1.34
N ASP A 232 -9.21 -5.92 1.01
CA ASP A 232 -9.83 -7.02 0.29
C ASP A 232 -9.90 -6.66 -1.20
N THR A 233 -9.08 -7.31 -1.99
CA THR A 233 -9.04 -7.13 -3.45
C THR A 233 -9.84 -8.20 -4.19
N GLY A 234 -10.72 -8.92 -3.51
CA GLY A 234 -11.51 -10.02 -4.04
C GLY A 234 -12.34 -9.67 -5.27
N ALA A 235 -12.83 -8.44 -5.36
CA ALA A 235 -13.61 -7.97 -6.52
C ALA A 235 -12.85 -8.04 -7.86
N SER A 236 -11.54 -8.26 -7.86
CA SER A 236 -10.75 -8.52 -9.06
C SER A 236 -11.00 -9.91 -9.65
N HIS A 237 -11.49 -10.87 -8.86
CA HIS A 237 -11.64 -12.28 -9.25
C HIS A 237 -12.99 -12.89 -8.85
N TYR A 238 -13.66 -12.34 -7.84
CA TYR A 238 -14.93 -12.83 -7.32
C TYR A 238 -16.02 -11.79 -7.55
N PRO A 239 -17.06 -12.09 -8.39
CA PRO A 239 -18.10 -11.11 -8.76
C PRO A 239 -18.85 -10.51 -7.57
N ASP A 240 -19.05 -11.32 -6.52
CA ASP A 240 -19.81 -10.91 -5.33
C ASP A 240 -18.93 -10.28 -4.22
N ALA A 241 -17.61 -10.21 -4.44
CA ALA A 241 -16.72 -9.65 -3.45
C ALA A 241 -16.85 -8.12 -3.36
N PRO A 242 -16.91 -7.56 -2.16
CA PRO A 242 -16.94 -6.11 -1.99
C PRO A 242 -15.57 -5.47 -2.29
N ARG A 243 -15.58 -4.17 -2.57
CA ARG A 243 -14.38 -3.34 -2.67
C ARG A 243 -14.20 -2.60 -1.37
N GLU A 244 -13.46 -3.21 -0.45
CA GLU A 244 -13.40 -2.73 0.93
C GLU A 244 -12.04 -2.96 1.59
N ILE A 245 -11.87 -2.29 2.71
CA ILE A 245 -10.84 -2.61 3.70
C ILE A 245 -11.56 -3.20 4.90
N LYS A 246 -11.10 -4.37 5.37
CA LYS A 246 -11.63 -5.03 6.58
C LYS A 246 -10.77 -4.68 7.79
N VAL A 247 -11.36 -4.81 8.98
CA VAL A 247 -10.68 -4.64 10.27
C VAL A 247 -11.09 -5.72 11.26
N TRP A 248 -10.12 -6.20 12.03
CA TRP A 248 -10.31 -7.12 13.16
C TRP A 248 -9.65 -6.58 14.41
N ASN A 249 -10.15 -7.00 15.57
CA ASN A 249 -9.44 -6.82 16.83
C ASN A 249 -8.39 -7.92 17.00
N VAL A 250 -7.18 -7.54 17.37
CA VAL A 250 -6.08 -8.45 17.71
C VAL A 250 -6.19 -8.79 19.19
N THR A 251 -6.29 -10.07 19.52
CA THR A 251 -6.35 -10.51 20.91
C THR A 251 -4.95 -10.65 21.52
N PRO A 252 -4.80 -10.70 22.87
CA PRO A 252 -3.52 -10.96 23.51
C PRO A 252 -2.88 -12.32 23.15
N LYS A 253 -3.66 -13.24 22.56
CA LYS A 253 -3.19 -14.53 22.04
C LYS A 253 -2.80 -14.49 20.57
N ASN A 254 -2.73 -13.29 19.97
CA ASN A 254 -2.44 -13.09 18.55
C ASN A 254 -3.44 -13.80 17.61
N THR A 255 -4.70 -13.83 17.99
CA THR A 255 -5.83 -14.26 17.15
C THR A 255 -6.70 -13.05 16.79
N LEU A 256 -7.51 -13.17 15.75
CA LEU A 256 -8.42 -12.12 15.31
C LEU A 256 -9.86 -12.39 15.76
N THR A 257 -10.58 -11.32 16.09
CA THR A 257 -12.01 -11.36 16.44
C THR A 257 -12.74 -10.13 15.89
N GLY A 258 -14.06 -10.24 15.71
CA GLY A 258 -14.91 -9.11 15.34
C GLY A 258 -14.62 -8.53 13.95
N GLY A 259 -14.31 -9.40 12.98
CA GLY A 259 -14.07 -8.97 11.60
C GLY A 259 -15.26 -8.23 11.01
N LYS A 260 -15.01 -7.08 10.40
CA LYS A 260 -16.03 -6.24 9.75
C LYS A 260 -15.42 -5.34 8.69
N THR A 261 -16.25 -4.80 7.81
CA THR A 261 -15.87 -3.70 6.92
C THR A 261 -15.43 -2.50 7.75
N PHE A 262 -14.27 -1.94 7.42
CA PHE A 262 -13.78 -0.68 7.96
C PHE A 262 -14.12 0.48 7.03
N ALA A 263 -13.79 0.38 5.74
CA ALA A 263 -14.02 1.41 4.76
C ALA A 263 -14.36 0.81 3.39
N SER A 264 -15.26 1.47 2.67
CA SER A 264 -15.54 1.16 1.26
C SER A 264 -14.57 1.93 0.35
N MET A 265 -14.11 1.27 -0.69
CA MET A 265 -13.30 1.90 -1.74
C MET A 265 -14.15 2.59 -2.82
N LYS A 266 -15.48 2.43 -2.81
CA LYS A 266 -16.35 3.21 -3.69
C LYS A 266 -16.23 4.70 -3.39
N LEU A 267 -16.20 5.51 -4.44
CA LEU A 267 -16.11 6.97 -4.35
C LEU A 267 -17.18 7.59 -5.24
N GLU A 268 -18.07 8.38 -4.65
CA GLU A 268 -18.99 9.21 -5.41
C GLU A 268 -18.32 10.55 -5.72
N SER A 269 -18.21 10.88 -7.00
CA SER A 269 -17.63 12.14 -7.48
C SER A 269 -18.39 12.60 -8.71
N ASP A 270 -18.87 13.87 -8.69
CA ASP A 270 -19.58 14.50 -9.81
C ASP A 270 -20.74 13.66 -10.39
N GLY A 271 -21.51 13.02 -9.49
CA GLY A 271 -22.65 12.19 -9.86
C GLY A 271 -22.27 10.84 -10.49
N LYS A 272 -20.99 10.46 -10.43
CA LYS A 272 -20.49 9.16 -10.87
C LYS A 272 -19.96 8.37 -9.68
N VAL A 273 -20.14 7.07 -9.75
CA VAL A 273 -19.52 6.15 -8.78
C VAL A 273 -18.23 5.59 -9.41
N LEU A 274 -17.10 5.87 -8.78
CA LEU A 274 -15.82 5.28 -9.13
C LEU A 274 -15.59 4.06 -8.23
N GLU A 275 -15.34 2.91 -8.84
CA GLU A 275 -15.18 1.62 -8.16
C GLU A 275 -13.77 1.06 -8.39
N GLY A 276 -12.81 1.57 -7.65
CA GLY A 276 -11.45 1.05 -7.62
C GLY A 276 -11.21 0.08 -6.46
N GLY A 277 -9.96 -0.32 -6.26
CA GLY A 277 -9.52 -1.18 -5.17
C GLY A 277 -8.52 -0.49 -4.25
N ALA A 278 -8.45 -0.95 -3.01
CA ALA A 278 -7.30 -0.76 -2.14
C ALA A 278 -6.24 -1.81 -2.48
N ASP A 279 -4.96 -1.51 -2.17
CA ASP A 279 -3.86 -2.46 -2.32
C ASP A 279 -2.97 -2.38 -1.07
N GLY A 280 -1.75 -1.84 -1.13
CA GLY A 280 -0.95 -1.61 0.07
C GLY A 280 -1.53 -0.54 1.00
N ILE A 281 -1.47 -0.76 2.30
CA ILE A 281 -2.04 0.14 3.32
C ILE A 281 -1.09 0.36 4.49
N ARG A 282 -1.10 1.55 5.10
CA ARG A 282 -0.31 1.85 6.30
C ARG A 282 -1.08 2.80 7.24
N CYS A 283 -0.90 2.64 8.55
CA CYS A 283 -1.39 3.59 9.54
C CYS A 283 -0.38 4.69 9.83
N ASP A 284 -0.87 5.90 10.09
CA ASP A 284 -0.09 6.95 10.72
C ASP A 284 -0.21 6.88 12.26
N GLN A 285 0.59 7.69 12.97
CA GLN A 285 0.61 7.72 14.43
C GLN A 285 -0.70 8.16 15.08
N ASP A 286 -1.56 8.87 14.36
CA ASP A 286 -2.90 9.28 14.82
C ASP A 286 -3.96 8.19 14.52
N GLY A 287 -3.54 7.08 13.88
CA GLY A 287 -4.40 5.96 13.54
C GLY A 287 -5.15 6.11 12.22
N ASN A 288 -4.93 7.19 11.45
CA ASN A 288 -5.52 7.26 10.12
C ASN A 288 -4.92 6.19 9.22
N LEU A 289 -5.78 5.56 8.42
CA LEU A 289 -5.38 4.57 7.46
C LEU A 289 -5.12 5.25 6.10
N TRP A 290 -3.89 5.14 5.64
CA TRP A 290 -3.44 5.57 4.32
C TRP A 290 -3.45 4.35 3.41
N SER A 291 -4.31 4.38 2.41
CA SER A 291 -4.53 3.27 1.47
C SER A 291 -4.11 3.68 0.08
N SER A 292 -3.25 2.90 -0.54
CA SER A 292 -3.10 2.97 -1.99
C SER A 292 -4.44 2.65 -2.65
N ALA A 293 -4.65 3.20 -3.84
CA ALA A 293 -5.90 3.09 -4.58
C ALA A 293 -5.64 3.09 -6.08
N GLY A 294 -6.39 2.27 -6.80
CA GLY A 294 -6.23 2.18 -8.24
C GLY A 294 -7.41 1.52 -8.94
N TRP A 295 -7.24 1.37 -10.26
CA TRP A 295 -8.14 0.68 -11.18
C TRP A 295 -9.47 1.41 -11.47
N ALA A 296 -9.58 2.69 -11.11
CA ALA A 296 -10.73 3.51 -11.46
C ALA A 296 -10.37 4.79 -12.23
N GLY A 297 -9.07 5.05 -12.41
CA GLY A 297 -8.56 6.14 -13.24
C GLY A 297 -8.59 7.50 -12.56
N HIS A 298 -8.62 8.53 -13.38
CA HIS A 298 -8.52 9.91 -12.94
C HIS A 298 -9.57 10.29 -11.88
N GLY A 299 -9.10 10.99 -10.83
CA GLY A 299 -9.92 11.38 -9.68
C GLY A 299 -10.04 10.31 -8.60
N PHE A 300 -9.52 9.10 -8.85
CA PHE A 300 -9.51 8.00 -7.89
C PHE A 300 -8.09 7.50 -7.59
N ASP A 301 -7.29 7.22 -8.65
CA ASP A 301 -5.99 6.55 -8.50
C ASP A 301 -5.01 7.41 -7.69
N GLY A 302 -4.31 6.79 -6.74
CA GLY A 302 -3.39 7.44 -5.84
C GLY A 302 -3.47 6.94 -4.40
N VAL A 303 -3.70 7.82 -3.41
CA VAL A 303 -3.81 7.43 -2.00
C VAL A 303 -5.08 8.01 -1.40
N HIS A 304 -5.86 7.18 -0.71
CA HIS A 304 -7.03 7.59 0.07
C HIS A 304 -6.72 7.52 1.55
N ILE A 305 -7.15 8.52 2.31
CA ILE A 305 -6.89 8.60 3.74
C ILE A 305 -8.23 8.50 4.49
N PHE A 306 -8.29 7.53 5.43
CA PHE A 306 -9.49 7.24 6.22
C PHE A 306 -9.21 7.51 7.71
N GLU A 307 -10.16 8.18 8.39
CA GLU A 307 -10.05 8.39 9.83
C GLU A 307 -10.35 7.08 10.61
N PRO A 308 -9.79 6.89 11.84
CA PRO A 308 -9.75 5.58 12.50
C PRO A 308 -11.09 5.14 13.15
N LYS A 309 -12.06 6.03 13.36
CA LYS A 309 -13.27 5.72 14.13
C LYS A 309 -14.34 5.04 13.29
N GLU A 310 -14.68 5.68 12.17
CA GLU A 310 -15.79 5.29 11.30
C GLU A 310 -15.33 4.86 9.91
N GLY A 311 -14.02 4.97 9.61
CA GLY A 311 -13.49 4.69 8.26
C GLY A 311 -13.95 5.72 7.23
N LYS A 312 -14.28 6.95 7.65
CA LYS A 312 -14.63 8.02 6.75
C LYS A 312 -13.41 8.48 5.96
N ARG A 313 -13.55 8.61 4.64
CA ARG A 313 -12.50 9.18 3.78
C ARG A 313 -12.38 10.67 4.06
N ILE A 314 -11.19 11.11 4.49
CA ILE A 314 -10.91 12.50 4.90
C ILE A 314 -10.00 13.25 3.94
N GLY A 315 -9.24 12.52 3.11
CA GLY A 315 -8.32 13.11 2.13
C GLY A 315 -8.00 12.18 0.98
N GLN A 316 -7.45 12.75 -0.09
CA GLN A 316 -6.90 12.00 -1.22
C GLN A 316 -5.61 12.67 -1.72
N ILE A 317 -4.72 11.85 -2.25
CA ILE A 317 -3.54 12.25 -3.02
C ILE A 317 -3.70 11.62 -4.38
N LEU A 318 -3.92 12.42 -5.41
CA LEU A 318 -4.14 11.93 -6.77
C LEU A 318 -2.80 11.70 -7.47
N LEU A 319 -2.68 10.56 -8.15
CA LEU A 319 -1.54 10.21 -8.98
C LEU A 319 -2.00 9.98 -10.44
N PRO A 320 -1.12 10.15 -11.42
CA PRO A 320 -1.42 9.86 -12.83
C PRO A 320 -1.37 8.35 -13.15
N GLU A 321 -1.02 7.53 -12.19
CA GLU A 321 -0.84 6.09 -12.29
C GLU A 321 -1.54 5.40 -11.11
N ILE A 322 -1.86 4.12 -11.28
CA ILE A 322 -2.36 3.27 -10.19
C ILE A 322 -1.30 3.24 -9.08
N CYS A 323 -1.69 3.60 -7.86
CA CYS A 323 -0.84 3.40 -6.69
C CYS A 323 -1.03 1.97 -6.18
N SER A 324 0.03 1.19 -6.20
CA SER A 324 0.03 -0.20 -5.72
C SER A 324 0.25 -0.28 -4.21
N ASN A 325 1.22 0.47 -3.68
CA ASN A 325 1.56 0.38 -2.26
C ASN A 325 2.20 1.69 -1.76
N LEU A 326 2.41 1.79 -0.46
CA LEU A 326 3.01 2.97 0.16
C LEU A 326 3.75 2.63 1.45
N CYS A 327 4.72 3.47 1.83
CA CYS A 327 5.34 3.43 3.15
C CYS A 327 5.73 4.82 3.63
N PHE A 328 5.82 4.99 4.94
CA PHE A 328 6.40 6.19 5.54
C PHE A 328 7.89 6.02 5.74
N GLY A 329 8.67 7.03 5.37
CA GLY A 329 10.11 7.01 5.48
C GLY A 329 10.73 8.41 5.61
N GLY A 330 12.00 8.52 5.25
CA GLY A 330 12.79 9.73 5.48
C GLY A 330 13.28 9.86 6.91
N VAL A 331 14.18 10.81 7.16
CA VAL A 331 14.85 10.99 8.47
C VAL A 331 13.85 11.23 9.61
N LYS A 332 12.76 11.94 9.33
CA LYS A 332 11.71 12.25 10.31
C LYS A 332 10.50 11.31 10.21
N ARG A 333 10.55 10.28 9.35
CA ARG A 333 9.45 9.35 9.09
C ARG A 333 8.13 10.02 8.64
N ASN A 334 8.22 11.23 8.12
CA ASN A 334 7.09 12.03 7.63
C ASN A 334 7.12 12.22 6.11
N ARG A 335 7.89 11.42 5.40
CA ARG A 335 7.89 11.35 3.95
C ARG A 335 7.15 10.10 3.51
N LEU A 336 5.98 10.30 2.92
CA LEU A 336 5.23 9.21 2.29
C LEU A 336 5.89 8.87 0.97
N PHE A 337 6.23 7.61 0.76
CA PHE A 337 6.63 7.04 -0.52
C PHE A 337 5.50 6.20 -1.07
N MET A 338 5.27 6.28 -2.37
CA MET A 338 4.18 5.62 -3.08
C MET A 338 4.77 4.92 -4.30
N THR A 339 4.61 3.61 -4.38
CA THR A 339 4.88 2.85 -5.59
C THR A 339 3.67 2.95 -6.51
N ALA A 340 3.92 3.19 -7.78
CA ALA A 340 2.87 3.30 -8.77
C ALA A 340 3.37 2.76 -10.11
N SER A 341 2.63 1.87 -10.73
CA SER A 341 2.97 1.23 -12.00
C SER A 341 4.47 1.23 -12.39
N GLN A 342 4.94 2.31 -13.01
CA GLN A 342 6.32 2.49 -13.48
C GLN A 342 7.10 3.59 -12.75
N SER A 343 6.55 4.12 -11.63
CA SER A 343 7.13 5.28 -10.96
C SER A 343 7.12 5.12 -9.44
N ILE A 344 8.00 5.88 -8.79
CA ILE A 344 8.00 6.10 -7.35
C ILE A 344 7.71 7.57 -7.09
N TYR A 345 6.70 7.83 -6.29
CA TYR A 345 6.34 9.18 -5.86
C TYR A 345 6.66 9.39 -4.39
N SER A 346 6.80 10.62 -3.97
CA SER A 346 6.92 10.97 -2.56
C SER A 346 6.25 12.30 -2.24
N LEU A 347 5.78 12.41 -0.99
CA LEU A 347 5.17 13.60 -0.44
C LEU A 347 5.58 13.76 1.03
N TYR A 348 5.98 14.96 1.43
CA TYR A 348 6.12 15.29 2.85
C TYR A 348 4.76 15.62 3.45
N VAL A 349 4.47 15.04 4.62
CA VAL A 349 3.22 15.21 5.35
C VAL A 349 3.49 15.58 6.81
N GLU A 350 2.51 16.17 7.52
CA GLU A 350 2.64 16.54 8.93
C GLU A 350 2.15 15.42 9.85
N THR A 351 2.59 14.20 9.56
CA THR A 351 2.42 13.01 10.40
C THR A 351 3.55 12.01 10.13
N GLN A 352 3.66 11.00 10.96
CA GLN A 352 4.63 9.93 10.82
C GLN A 352 3.91 8.59 10.68
N GLY A 353 4.55 7.62 10.02
CA GLY A 353 4.05 6.25 10.05
C GLY A 353 4.00 5.70 11.48
N ALA A 354 2.94 4.95 11.79
CA ALA A 354 2.76 4.35 13.11
C ALA A 354 3.91 3.39 13.46
N HIS A 355 4.35 2.62 12.49
CA HIS A 355 5.34 1.56 12.68
C HIS A 355 6.57 1.78 11.81
N HIS A 356 7.66 1.09 12.15
CA HIS A 356 8.79 0.93 11.24
C HIS A 356 8.36 -0.01 10.12
N CYS A 357 8.66 0.36 8.89
CA CYS A 357 8.36 -0.46 7.70
C CYS A 357 9.63 -0.90 7.04
#